data_f55145717c08e6c8b7fdc40f3f1421b0
#
_entry.id   f55145717c08e6c8b7fdc40f3f1421b0
#
_cell.length_a   1.000
_cell.length_b   1.000
_cell.length_c   1.000
_cell.angle_alpha   90.00
_cell.angle_beta   90.00
_cell.angle_gamma   90.00
#
_symmetry.space_group_name_H-M   'P 1'
#
loop_
_entity.id
_entity.type
_entity.pdbx_description
1 polymer ?
#
loop_
_entity_poly.entity_id
_entity_poly.type
_entity_poly.pdbx_seq_one_letter_code
_entity_poly.pdbx_strand_id
1 'polypeptide(L)'
;DQASLVFKLAEKMVRLSPKLSKIVRIVPSQKMLIGLVCNVEYKAISAESGTAHGLSTRLAILDEVGQVRGPHDAFIEAIETAQGAHDDPLLIAISTQAATDGDLFSVWLDDAAVAGDKKIVSHLHTAPKNCEILDKKAWQVANPALRKFRSLQDIKDFAQQADRLPTKANSF
;
A
#
# COMPACT_ATOMS: atom_id res chain seq x y z
N ASP A 1 -16.02 2.80 0.84
CA ASP A 1 -14.68 2.77 1.45
C ASP A 1 -13.68 2.12 0.48
N GLN A 2 -12.39 2.30 0.68
CA GLN A 2 -11.32 1.76 -0.18
C GLN A 2 -11.33 0.24 -0.22
N ALA A 3 -11.57 -0.42 0.91
CA ALA A 3 -11.70 -1.88 0.98
C ALA A 3 -12.79 -2.41 0.03
N SER A 4 -13.89 -1.68 -0.13
CA SER A 4 -14.93 -2.06 -1.08
C SER A 4 -14.48 -1.97 -2.54
N LEU A 5 -13.63 -1.00 -2.89
CA LEU A 5 -13.08 -0.87 -4.25
C LEU A 5 -12.16 -2.03 -4.58
N VAL A 6 -11.23 -2.35 -3.69
CA VAL A 6 -10.29 -3.46 -3.85
C VAL A 6 -11.03 -4.78 -3.98
N PHE A 7 -12.01 -5.03 -3.09
CA PHE A 7 -12.85 -6.23 -3.16
C PHE A 7 -13.62 -6.33 -4.48
N LYS A 8 -14.26 -5.27 -4.95
CA LYS A 8 -15.02 -5.26 -6.22
C LYS A 8 -14.14 -5.57 -7.42
N LEU A 9 -12.89 -5.08 -7.43
CA LEU A 9 -11.93 -5.40 -8.49
C LEU A 9 -11.54 -6.88 -8.44
N ALA A 10 -11.22 -7.41 -7.27
CA ALA A 10 -10.89 -8.83 -7.08
C ALA A 10 -12.09 -9.72 -7.46
N GLU A 11 -13.31 -9.39 -7.03
CA GLU A 11 -14.54 -10.06 -7.43
C GLU A 11 -14.71 -10.10 -8.94
N LYS A 12 -14.50 -8.95 -9.61
CA LYS A 12 -14.60 -8.86 -11.08
C LYS A 12 -13.57 -9.76 -11.77
N MET A 13 -12.33 -9.79 -11.27
CA MET A 13 -11.29 -10.69 -11.80
C MET A 13 -11.69 -12.15 -11.68
N VAL A 14 -12.23 -12.57 -10.54
CA VAL A 14 -12.73 -13.94 -10.33
C VAL A 14 -13.86 -14.26 -11.31
N ARG A 15 -14.87 -13.38 -11.43
CA ARG A 15 -16.02 -13.58 -12.32
C ARG A 15 -15.64 -13.67 -13.81
N LEU A 16 -14.64 -12.89 -14.23
CA LEU A 16 -14.16 -12.87 -15.61
C LEU A 16 -13.22 -14.03 -15.95
N SER A 17 -12.71 -14.75 -14.95
CA SER A 17 -11.81 -15.87 -15.16
C SER A 17 -12.56 -17.21 -15.09
N PRO A 18 -12.67 -17.97 -16.21
CA PRO A 18 -13.32 -19.27 -16.20
C PRO A 18 -12.66 -20.30 -15.27
N LYS A 19 -11.38 -20.11 -14.98
CA LYS A 19 -10.64 -20.97 -14.02
C LYS A 19 -10.94 -20.59 -12.58
N LEU A 20 -10.84 -19.29 -12.23
CA LEU A 20 -11.06 -18.82 -10.86
C LEU A 20 -12.51 -18.97 -10.44
N SER A 21 -13.48 -18.73 -11.32
CA SER A 21 -14.91 -18.84 -11.02
C SER A 21 -15.35 -20.25 -10.58
N LYS A 22 -14.57 -21.28 -10.94
CA LYS A 22 -14.83 -22.67 -10.55
C LYS A 22 -14.28 -23.05 -9.17
N ILE A 23 -13.25 -22.32 -8.71
CA ILE A 23 -12.50 -22.67 -7.49
C ILE A 23 -12.54 -21.58 -6.41
N VAL A 24 -13.23 -20.46 -6.66
CA VAL A 24 -13.35 -19.36 -5.71
C VAL A 24 -14.83 -19.05 -5.49
N ARG A 25 -15.25 -19.12 -4.23
CA ARG A 25 -16.57 -18.64 -3.79
C ARG A 25 -16.46 -17.17 -3.40
N ILE A 26 -17.38 -16.35 -3.90
CA ILE A 26 -17.47 -14.92 -3.61
C ILE A 26 -18.53 -14.71 -2.53
N VAL A 27 -18.19 -13.96 -1.48
CA VAL A 27 -19.09 -13.58 -0.37
C VAL A 27 -19.15 -12.05 -0.26
N PRO A 28 -19.99 -11.37 -1.06
CA PRO A 28 -19.98 -9.90 -1.19
C PRO A 28 -20.31 -9.19 0.12
N SER A 29 -21.22 -9.74 0.94
CA SER A 29 -21.63 -9.15 2.23
C SER A 29 -20.48 -9.03 3.23
N GLN A 30 -19.46 -9.88 3.11
CA GLN A 30 -18.29 -9.91 3.97
C GLN A 30 -17.03 -9.35 3.28
N LYS A 31 -17.14 -8.88 2.03
CA LYS A 31 -16.01 -8.48 1.18
C LYS A 31 -14.92 -9.57 1.13
N MET A 32 -15.34 -10.83 0.94
CA MET A 32 -14.49 -12.01 1.09
C MET A 32 -14.53 -12.90 -0.14
N LEU A 33 -13.39 -13.50 -0.46
CA LEU A 33 -13.22 -14.56 -1.45
C LEU A 33 -12.67 -15.80 -0.73
N ILE A 34 -13.24 -16.97 -1.04
CA ILE A 34 -12.84 -18.24 -0.43
C ILE A 34 -12.34 -19.19 -1.53
N GLY A 35 -11.09 -19.61 -1.43
CA GLY A 35 -10.51 -20.64 -2.29
C GLY A 35 -10.98 -22.03 -1.87
N LEU A 36 -11.80 -22.67 -2.71
CA LEU A 36 -12.43 -23.95 -2.39
C LEU A 36 -11.45 -25.12 -2.32
N VAL A 37 -10.33 -25.04 -3.03
CA VAL A 37 -9.36 -26.14 -3.10
C VAL A 37 -8.45 -26.18 -1.87
N CYS A 38 -8.03 -25.00 -1.37
CA CYS A 38 -7.04 -24.88 -0.29
C CYS A 38 -7.61 -24.23 0.98
N ASN A 39 -8.91 -23.94 0.99
CA ASN A 39 -9.59 -23.27 2.10
C ASN A 39 -8.91 -21.98 2.57
N VAL A 40 -8.40 -21.20 1.60
CA VAL A 40 -7.78 -19.90 1.86
C VAL A 40 -8.82 -18.82 1.75
N GLU A 41 -8.82 -17.90 2.69
CA GLU A 41 -9.69 -16.75 2.69
C GLU A 41 -8.92 -15.48 2.34
N TYR A 42 -9.46 -14.68 1.42
CA TYR A 42 -9.10 -13.30 1.19
C TYR A 42 -10.22 -12.41 1.73
N LYS A 43 -9.89 -11.43 2.53
CA LYS A 43 -10.85 -10.46 3.07
C LYS A 43 -10.31 -9.04 2.95
N ALA A 44 -11.10 -8.14 2.37
CA ALA A 44 -10.81 -6.72 2.35
C ALA A 44 -11.40 -6.06 3.61
N ILE A 45 -10.55 -5.45 4.44
CA ILE A 45 -10.92 -4.88 5.74
C ILE A 45 -10.60 -3.40 5.72
N SER A 46 -11.47 -2.57 6.27
CA SER A 46 -11.21 -1.15 6.53
C SER A 46 -10.66 -1.00 7.96
N ALA A 47 -9.64 -0.15 8.14
CA ALA A 47 -9.09 0.17 9.46
C ALA A 47 -10.15 0.73 10.43
N GLU A 48 -11.14 1.45 9.89
CA GLU A 48 -12.26 2.00 10.68
C GLU A 48 -13.16 0.93 11.31
N SER A 49 -13.10 -0.32 10.81
CA SER A 49 -13.97 -1.39 11.31
C SER A 49 -13.57 -1.92 12.70
N GLY A 50 -12.46 -1.50 13.26
CA GLY A 50 -12.02 -1.75 14.65
C GLY A 50 -11.79 -3.23 15.03
N THR A 51 -12.00 -4.17 14.10
CA THR A 51 -12.02 -5.62 14.38
C THR A 51 -10.84 -6.35 13.72
N ALA A 52 -9.62 -6.02 14.15
CA ALA A 52 -8.46 -6.87 13.81
C ALA A 52 -8.30 -8.05 14.79
N HIS A 53 -9.01 -8.02 15.94
CA HIS A 53 -8.96 -9.11 16.92
C HIS A 53 -9.60 -10.38 16.38
N GLY A 54 -8.89 -11.51 16.51
CA GLY A 54 -9.34 -12.82 16.05
C GLY A 54 -9.02 -13.14 14.60
N LEU A 55 -8.26 -12.30 13.91
CA LEU A 55 -7.70 -12.64 12.61
C LEU A 55 -6.57 -13.66 12.78
N SER A 56 -6.47 -14.58 11.83
CA SER A 56 -5.31 -15.45 11.65
C SER A 56 -4.74 -15.18 10.25
N THR A 57 -3.81 -14.22 10.18
CA THR A 57 -3.39 -13.60 8.93
C THR A 57 -2.01 -14.03 8.54
N ARG A 58 -1.88 -14.85 7.50
CA ARG A 58 -0.58 -15.24 6.93
C ARG A 58 -0.01 -14.17 5.99
N LEU A 59 -0.87 -13.53 5.21
CA LEU A 59 -0.52 -12.41 4.33
C LEU A 59 -1.36 -11.20 4.67
N ALA A 60 -0.71 -10.10 5.04
CA ALA A 60 -1.35 -8.79 5.20
C ALA A 60 -0.81 -7.82 4.15
N ILE A 61 -1.71 -7.11 3.48
CA ILE A 61 -1.36 -6.01 2.58
C ILE A 61 -2.00 -4.75 3.15
N LEU A 62 -1.15 -3.85 3.62
CA LEU A 62 -1.54 -2.56 4.18
C LEU A 62 -1.41 -1.50 3.10
N ASP A 63 -2.52 -0.89 2.73
CA ASP A 63 -2.54 0.17 1.73
C ASP A 63 -2.62 1.55 2.41
N GLU A 64 -1.86 2.51 1.89
CA GLU A 64 -1.80 3.88 2.38
C GLU A 64 -1.34 4.04 3.85
N VAL A 65 -0.39 3.24 4.31
CA VAL A 65 0.16 3.32 5.68
C VAL A 65 0.71 4.72 6.02
N GLY A 66 1.16 5.50 5.05
CA GLY A 66 1.59 6.89 5.25
C GLY A 66 0.47 7.85 5.69
N GLN A 67 -0.80 7.41 5.70
CA GLN A 67 -1.89 8.19 6.28
C GLN A 67 -2.02 8.01 7.80
N VAL A 68 -1.38 6.99 8.38
CA VAL A 68 -1.36 6.74 9.83
C VAL A 68 -0.57 7.84 10.51
N ARG A 69 -1.16 8.42 11.55
CA ARG A 69 -0.55 9.50 12.33
C ARG A 69 0.08 8.97 13.61
N GLY A 70 1.28 9.48 13.90
CA GLY A 70 2.08 9.01 15.02
C GLY A 70 2.77 7.68 14.76
N PRO A 71 3.61 7.22 15.71
CA PRO A 71 4.46 6.04 15.53
C PRO A 71 3.72 4.71 15.78
N HIS A 72 2.46 4.72 16.20
CA HIS A 72 1.69 3.56 16.60
C HIS A 72 0.30 3.54 15.95
N ASP A 73 -0.18 2.35 15.61
CA ASP A 73 -1.55 2.10 15.16
C ASP A 73 -2.05 0.76 15.69
N ALA A 74 -3.08 0.80 16.51
CA ALA A 74 -3.61 -0.40 17.18
C ALA A 74 -4.14 -1.47 16.21
N PHE A 75 -4.64 -1.06 15.04
CA PHE A 75 -5.14 -2.00 14.03
C PHE A 75 -3.97 -2.74 13.35
N ILE A 76 -2.91 -2.02 13.01
CA ILE A 76 -1.69 -2.60 12.42
C ILE A 76 -1.01 -3.52 13.42
N GLU A 77 -0.84 -3.08 14.67
CA GLU A 77 -0.25 -3.89 15.75
C GLU A 77 -1.05 -5.19 16.01
N ALA A 78 -2.38 -5.14 15.91
CA ALA A 78 -3.22 -6.33 16.01
C ALA A 78 -3.01 -7.31 14.83
N ILE A 79 -2.78 -6.80 13.61
CA ILE A 79 -2.43 -7.62 12.45
C ILE A 79 -1.06 -8.28 12.64
N GLU A 80 -0.04 -7.53 13.05
CA GLU A 80 1.30 -8.05 13.31
C GLU A 80 1.27 -9.15 14.38
N THR A 81 0.52 -8.92 15.46
CA THR A 81 0.31 -9.92 16.52
C THR A 81 -0.36 -11.19 15.98
N ALA A 82 -1.39 -11.03 15.13
CA ALA A 82 -2.09 -12.14 14.52
C ALA A 82 -1.19 -12.97 13.57
N GLN A 83 -0.21 -12.34 12.95
CA GLN A 83 0.79 -13.01 12.12
C GLN A 83 1.76 -13.88 12.90
N GLY A 84 1.99 -13.59 14.19
CA GLY A 84 2.85 -14.38 15.06
C GLY A 84 2.42 -15.85 15.26
N ALA A 85 1.20 -16.21 14.86
CA ALA A 85 0.70 -17.59 14.85
C ALA A 85 1.13 -18.41 13.62
N HIS A 86 1.84 -17.81 12.67
CA HIS A 86 2.27 -18.45 11.42
C HIS A 86 3.78 -18.51 11.30
N ASP A 87 4.30 -19.62 10.71
CA ASP A 87 5.75 -19.83 10.53
C ASP A 87 6.35 -18.87 9.48
N ASP A 88 5.60 -18.57 8.42
CA ASP A 88 6.04 -17.74 7.27
C ASP A 88 5.07 -16.60 7.01
N PRO A 89 4.86 -15.66 7.93
CA PRO A 89 3.98 -14.53 7.68
C PRO A 89 4.65 -13.54 6.73
N LEU A 90 3.81 -12.87 5.92
CA LEU A 90 4.26 -11.78 5.06
C LEU A 90 3.39 -10.55 5.29
N LEU A 91 4.02 -9.43 5.63
CA LEU A 91 3.39 -8.13 5.69
C LEU A 91 3.95 -7.25 4.58
N ILE A 92 3.07 -6.66 3.79
CA ILE A 92 3.40 -5.75 2.71
C ILE A 92 2.75 -4.41 3.00
N ALA A 93 3.55 -3.36 3.11
CA ALA A 93 3.07 -1.98 3.23
C ALA A 93 3.28 -1.26 1.89
N ILE A 94 2.21 -0.63 1.39
CA ILE A 94 2.23 0.16 0.16
C ILE A 94 1.72 1.55 0.52
N SER A 95 2.49 2.59 0.20
CA SER A 95 2.06 3.95 0.49
C SER A 95 2.83 5.01 -0.29
N THR A 96 2.26 6.21 -0.32
CA THR A 96 2.99 7.45 -0.51
C THR A 96 3.67 7.86 0.80
N GLN A 97 4.46 8.93 0.75
CA GLN A 97 5.17 9.47 1.91
C GLN A 97 4.20 9.79 3.07
N ALA A 98 4.64 9.52 4.30
CA ALA A 98 3.95 9.99 5.50
C ALA A 98 4.11 11.51 5.66
N ALA A 99 3.25 12.12 6.48
CA ALA A 99 3.23 13.58 6.62
C ALA A 99 4.40 14.12 7.46
N THR A 100 4.90 13.30 8.39
CA THR A 100 6.02 13.67 9.28
C THR A 100 6.99 12.50 9.44
N ASP A 101 8.23 12.82 9.83
CA ASP A 101 9.26 11.81 10.11
C ASP A 101 8.93 10.94 11.34
N GLY A 102 8.06 11.42 12.23
CA GLY A 102 7.59 10.68 13.41
C GLY A 102 6.38 9.78 13.17
N ASP A 103 5.82 9.76 11.96
CA ASP A 103 4.70 8.88 11.63
C ASP A 103 5.20 7.45 11.32
N LEU A 104 4.36 6.46 11.60
CA LEU A 104 4.69 5.03 11.54
C LEU A 104 5.42 4.61 10.27
N PHE A 105 4.96 5.05 9.11
CA PHE A 105 5.56 4.63 7.83
C PHE A 105 6.96 5.22 7.63
N SER A 106 7.21 6.46 8.07
CA SER A 106 8.55 7.07 8.06
C SER A 106 9.50 6.30 8.97
N VAL A 107 9.06 5.97 10.19
CA VAL A 107 9.83 5.16 11.16
C VAL A 107 10.18 3.80 10.55
N TRP A 108 9.25 3.12 9.88
CA TRP A 108 9.53 1.84 9.21
C TRP A 108 10.54 1.96 8.06
N LEU A 109 10.48 3.04 7.28
CA LEU A 109 11.44 3.27 6.19
C LEU A 109 12.84 3.56 6.71
N ASP A 110 12.96 4.33 7.80
CA ASP A 110 14.24 4.63 8.44
C ASP A 110 14.85 3.36 9.07
N ASP A 111 14.06 2.54 9.74
CA ASP A 111 14.50 1.25 10.26
C ASP A 111 14.97 0.33 9.12
N ALA A 112 14.17 0.20 8.06
CA ALA A 112 14.52 -0.62 6.90
C ALA A 112 15.85 -0.19 6.23
N ALA A 113 16.21 1.09 6.31
CA ALA A 113 17.45 1.61 5.75
C ALA A 113 18.69 1.23 6.57
N VAL A 114 18.55 1.00 7.89
CA VAL A 114 19.68 0.80 8.82
C VAL A 114 19.74 -0.59 9.45
N ALA A 115 18.62 -1.30 9.54
CA ALA A 115 18.50 -2.57 10.26
C ALA A 115 19.42 -3.69 9.71
N GLY A 116 19.69 -3.70 8.39
CA GLY A 116 20.44 -4.76 7.74
C GLY A 116 19.79 -6.16 7.83
N ASP A 117 18.52 -6.23 8.24
CA ASP A 117 17.76 -7.47 8.34
C ASP A 117 17.34 -7.94 6.94
N LYS A 118 17.77 -9.15 6.57
CA LYS A 118 17.44 -9.77 5.28
C LYS A 118 15.94 -10.07 5.10
N LYS A 119 15.17 -10.05 6.17
CA LYS A 119 13.72 -10.24 6.14
C LYS A 119 12.97 -8.96 5.80
N ILE A 120 13.64 -7.80 5.87
CA ILE A 120 13.06 -6.50 5.55
C ILE A 120 13.51 -6.11 4.14
N VAL A 121 12.54 -5.87 3.26
CA VAL A 121 12.77 -5.41 1.89
C VAL A 121 12.05 -4.09 1.68
N SER A 122 12.79 -3.06 1.30
CA SER A 122 12.24 -1.72 1.01
C SER A 122 12.50 -1.35 -0.45
N HIS A 123 11.47 -0.86 -1.11
CA HIS A 123 11.53 -0.29 -2.46
C HIS A 123 11.06 1.15 -2.42
N LEU A 124 12.00 2.08 -2.35
CA LEU A 124 11.72 3.51 -2.28
C LEU A 124 11.88 4.16 -3.66
N HIS A 125 10.82 4.78 -4.15
CA HIS A 125 10.81 5.58 -5.37
C HIS A 125 10.66 7.05 -5.01
N THR A 126 11.76 7.75 -4.86
CA THR A 126 11.79 9.17 -4.48
C THR A 126 12.71 9.97 -5.38
N ALA A 127 12.42 11.25 -5.52
CA ALA A 127 13.34 12.18 -6.18
C ALA A 127 14.62 12.37 -5.34
N PRO A 128 15.77 12.64 -5.97
CA PRO A 128 17.01 12.99 -5.24
C PRO A 128 16.79 14.20 -4.33
N LYS A 129 17.44 14.21 -3.16
CA LYS A 129 17.41 15.38 -2.27
C LYS A 129 17.97 16.61 -3.02
N ASN A 130 17.32 17.75 -2.84
CA ASN A 130 17.71 19.02 -3.46
C ASN A 130 17.65 19.06 -5.00
N CYS A 131 16.88 18.17 -5.65
CA CYS A 131 16.62 18.31 -7.09
C CYS A 131 15.69 19.50 -7.35
N GLU A 132 15.81 20.10 -8.52
CA GLU A 132 14.88 21.13 -8.97
C GLU A 132 13.51 20.51 -9.31
N ILE A 133 12.43 21.25 -9.06
CA ILE A 133 11.06 20.82 -9.34
C ILE A 133 10.86 20.42 -10.83
N LEU A 134 11.57 21.12 -11.73
CA LEU A 134 11.48 20.88 -13.18
C LEU A 134 12.48 19.83 -13.70
N ASP A 135 13.22 19.14 -12.82
CA ASP A 135 14.16 18.09 -13.25
C ASP A 135 13.43 16.83 -13.70
N LYS A 136 13.42 16.62 -15.03
CA LYS A 136 12.79 15.47 -15.67
C LYS A 136 13.42 14.12 -15.29
N LYS A 137 14.70 14.10 -14.91
CA LYS A 137 15.37 12.87 -14.46
C LYS A 137 14.88 12.50 -13.07
N ALA A 138 14.73 13.48 -12.18
CA ALA A 138 14.16 13.29 -10.86
C ALA A 138 12.73 12.74 -10.96
N TRP A 139 11.90 13.28 -11.87
CA TRP A 139 10.54 12.75 -12.08
C TRP A 139 10.54 11.27 -12.48
N GLN A 140 11.50 10.87 -13.34
CA GLN A 140 11.56 9.48 -13.81
C GLN A 140 12.01 8.51 -12.71
N VAL A 141 12.90 8.94 -11.84
CA VAL A 141 13.35 8.14 -10.68
C VAL A 141 12.22 7.96 -9.67
N ALA A 142 11.51 9.05 -9.37
CA ALA A 142 10.39 9.03 -8.41
C ALA A 142 9.12 8.34 -8.96
N ASN A 143 8.99 8.17 -10.28
CA ASN A 143 7.79 7.64 -10.91
C ASN A 143 8.14 6.52 -11.90
N PRO A 144 8.31 5.27 -11.45
CA PRO A 144 8.63 4.13 -12.33
C PRO A 144 7.52 3.82 -13.34
N ALA A 145 6.30 4.31 -13.10
CA ALA A 145 5.16 4.21 -14.01
C ALA A 145 5.15 5.24 -15.14
N LEU A 146 6.06 6.22 -15.08
CA LEU A 146 6.11 7.31 -16.05
C LEU A 146 6.34 6.79 -17.46
N ARG A 147 5.55 7.26 -18.41
CA ARG A 147 5.50 6.82 -19.83
C ARG A 147 5.02 5.36 -20.04
N LYS A 148 4.70 4.60 -18.99
CA LYS A 148 4.05 3.29 -19.12
C LYS A 148 2.53 3.44 -19.03
N PHE A 149 2.03 3.90 -17.91
CA PHE A 149 0.61 4.18 -17.68
C PHE A 149 0.37 5.53 -16.96
N ARG A 150 1.42 6.26 -16.56
CA ARG A 150 1.32 7.63 -16.07
C ARG A 150 1.79 8.61 -17.15
N SER A 151 0.98 9.64 -17.42
CA SER A 151 1.25 10.66 -18.43
C SER A 151 2.44 11.55 -18.03
N LEU A 152 3.39 11.73 -18.97
CA LEU A 152 4.47 12.70 -18.79
C LEU A 152 3.95 14.12 -18.80
N GLN A 153 2.87 14.38 -19.56
CA GLN A 153 2.29 15.72 -19.63
C GLN A 153 1.67 16.12 -18.30
N ASP A 154 0.96 15.23 -17.63
CA ASP A 154 0.36 15.49 -16.32
C ASP A 154 1.42 15.86 -15.28
N ILE A 155 2.54 15.10 -15.22
CA ILE A 155 3.63 15.42 -14.30
C ILE A 155 4.24 16.79 -14.64
N LYS A 156 4.45 17.08 -15.93
CA LYS A 156 4.97 18.38 -16.36
C LYS A 156 4.08 19.53 -15.95
N ASP A 157 2.78 19.40 -16.16
CA ASP A 157 1.79 20.43 -15.81
C ASP A 157 1.74 20.64 -14.28
N PHE A 158 1.81 19.55 -13.51
CA PHE A 158 1.85 19.61 -12.05
C PHE A 158 3.17 20.24 -11.55
N ALA A 159 4.33 19.87 -12.12
CA ALA A 159 5.60 20.46 -11.80
C ALA A 159 5.63 21.98 -12.09
N GLN A 160 5.06 22.42 -13.22
CA GLN A 160 4.94 23.85 -13.56
C GLN A 160 4.02 24.61 -12.60
N GLN A 161 2.97 23.96 -12.09
CA GLN A 161 2.13 24.54 -11.04
C GLN A 161 2.88 24.66 -9.71
N ALA A 162 3.61 23.61 -9.33
CA ALA A 162 4.42 23.60 -8.12
C ALA A 162 5.52 24.65 -8.14
N ASP A 163 6.18 24.85 -9.28
CA ASP A 163 7.20 25.88 -9.48
C ASP A 163 6.66 27.32 -9.30
N ARG A 164 5.41 27.55 -9.72
CA ARG A 164 4.76 28.88 -9.60
C ARG A 164 4.07 29.11 -8.26
N LEU A 165 3.66 28.06 -7.58
CA LEU A 165 2.83 28.13 -6.37
C LEU A 165 3.53 27.39 -5.21
N PRO A 166 4.18 28.10 -4.27
CA PRO A 166 4.88 27.48 -3.15
C PRO A 166 4.02 26.50 -2.33
N THR A 167 2.72 26.74 -2.21
CA THR A 167 1.77 25.83 -1.55
C THR A 167 1.61 24.48 -2.27
N LYS A 168 1.91 24.43 -3.56
CA LYS A 168 1.87 23.23 -4.37
C LYS A 168 3.22 22.49 -4.40
N ALA A 169 4.32 23.18 -4.12
CA ALA A 169 5.66 22.58 -4.12
C ALA A 169 5.76 21.43 -3.10
N ASN A 170 5.12 21.57 -1.94
CA ASN A 170 5.10 20.54 -0.89
C ASN A 170 4.26 19.30 -1.28
N SER A 171 3.45 19.40 -2.31
CA SER A 171 2.57 18.31 -2.79
C SER A 171 3.12 17.64 -4.05
N PHE A 172 4.20 18.18 -4.63
CA PHE A 172 4.87 17.65 -5.80
C PHE A 172 5.99 16.69 -5.43
#